data_1d1037f33d20e91d26d39e46bc183723
#
_entry.id   1d1037f33d20e91d26d39e46bc183723
#
_cell.length_a   1.000
_cell.length_b   1.000
_cell.length_c   1.000
_cell.angle_alpha   90.00
_cell.angle_beta   90.00
_cell.angle_gamma   90.00
#
_symmetry.space_group_name_H-M   'P 1'
#
loop_
_entity.id
_entity.type
_entity.pdbx_description
1 polymer ?
#
loop_
_entity_poly.entity_id
_entity_poly.type
_entity_poly.pdbx_seq_one_letter_code
_entity_poly.pdbx_strand_id
1 'polypeptide(L)'
;MDNYEYIVASLPVLRPEDSRSDNVNAEALIAEIREQLSGRDQTVLDQLLAGYDDEQLTEDFYRQILRHKNRFLREWFRFDLDLRNATVGYLNHQLHRAPDHDKILLEEREVEEFPELEAAERILRGTDILQRERGLDELRWHKVDEITLLDYFDLETLLGYVAKLKIIDRWLQLDPDSGRALFRRMVEEIRTTYDNKKQNITI
;
A
#
# COMPACT_ATOMS: atom_id res chain seq x y z
N MET A 1 25.61 -4.18 -12.33
CA MET A 1 24.17 -4.02 -12.55
C MET A 1 23.75 -5.20 -13.36
N ASP A 2 22.88 -6.04 -12.86
CA ASP A 2 22.34 -7.13 -13.63
C ASP A 2 21.33 -6.55 -14.62
N ASN A 3 21.37 -7.01 -15.86
CA ASN A 3 20.45 -6.54 -16.90
C ASN A 3 19.29 -7.53 -17.00
N TYR A 4 18.08 -7.04 -16.74
CA TYR A 4 16.85 -7.82 -16.73
C TYR A 4 16.00 -7.61 -17.99
N GLU A 5 16.64 -7.24 -19.12
CA GLU A 5 15.95 -6.92 -20.38
C GLU A 5 14.96 -8.02 -20.83
N TYR A 6 15.38 -9.28 -20.73
CA TYR A 6 14.54 -10.40 -21.20
C TYR A 6 13.25 -10.51 -20.38
N ILE A 7 13.34 -10.46 -19.03
CA ILE A 7 12.15 -10.59 -18.21
C ILE A 7 11.26 -9.35 -18.32
N VAL A 8 11.83 -8.14 -18.30
CA VAL A 8 11.05 -6.90 -18.45
C VAL A 8 10.27 -6.91 -19.77
N ALA A 9 10.88 -7.38 -20.87
CA ALA A 9 10.23 -7.47 -22.19
C ALA A 9 9.14 -8.56 -22.25
N SER A 10 9.19 -9.59 -21.40
CA SER A 10 8.20 -10.68 -21.36
C SER A 10 6.99 -10.38 -20.48
N LEU A 11 7.11 -9.44 -19.53
CA LEU A 11 6.02 -9.13 -18.61
C LEU A 11 4.84 -8.45 -19.33
N PRO A 12 3.59 -8.81 -18.97
CA PRO A 12 2.42 -8.14 -19.51
C PRO A 12 2.36 -6.68 -19.07
N VAL A 13 1.83 -5.81 -19.92
CA VAL A 13 1.61 -4.40 -19.58
C VAL A 13 0.49 -4.32 -18.55
N LEU A 14 0.80 -3.75 -17.37
CA LEU A 14 -0.18 -3.53 -16.31
C LEU A 14 -0.91 -2.20 -16.50
N ARG A 15 -2.20 -2.22 -16.20
CA ARG A 15 -3.08 -1.04 -16.18
C ARG A 15 -3.89 -1.01 -14.89
N PRO A 16 -4.25 0.17 -14.36
CA PRO A 16 -5.11 0.28 -13.18
C PRO A 16 -6.44 -0.47 -13.33
N GLU A 17 -6.98 -0.57 -14.57
CA GLU A 17 -8.21 -1.28 -14.88
C GLU A 17 -8.11 -2.80 -14.70
N ASP A 18 -6.91 -3.38 -14.75
CA ASP A 18 -6.68 -4.82 -14.55
C ASP A 18 -7.11 -5.29 -13.16
N SER A 19 -7.23 -4.35 -12.21
CA SER A 19 -7.81 -4.58 -10.89
C SER A 19 -9.30 -5.00 -10.91
N ARG A 20 -9.91 -5.09 -12.10
CA ARG A 20 -11.30 -5.54 -12.32
C ARG A 20 -11.39 -6.81 -13.14
N SER A 21 -10.28 -7.44 -13.44
CA SER A 21 -10.18 -8.58 -14.37
C SER A 21 -9.41 -9.71 -13.72
N ASP A 22 -9.97 -10.92 -13.71
CA ASP A 22 -9.33 -12.14 -13.18
C ASP A 22 -8.16 -12.64 -14.07
N ASN A 23 -7.73 -11.83 -15.03
CA ASN A 23 -6.68 -12.23 -15.98
C ASN A 23 -5.25 -12.05 -15.45
N VAL A 24 -5.07 -11.39 -14.32
CA VAL A 24 -3.75 -11.15 -13.71
C VAL A 24 -3.59 -12.05 -12.49
N ASN A 25 -2.64 -12.97 -12.58
CA ASN A 25 -2.21 -13.76 -11.43
C ASN A 25 -0.93 -13.13 -10.85
N ALA A 26 -1.10 -12.25 -9.87
CA ALA A 26 0.00 -11.50 -9.27
C ALA A 26 1.04 -12.41 -8.61
N GLU A 27 0.59 -13.46 -7.93
CA GLU A 27 1.46 -14.40 -7.23
C GLU A 27 2.37 -15.16 -8.20
N ALA A 28 1.80 -15.66 -9.32
CA ALA A 28 2.56 -16.36 -10.36
C ALA A 28 3.58 -15.43 -11.04
N LEU A 29 3.21 -14.19 -11.34
CA LEU A 29 4.12 -13.21 -11.95
C LEU A 29 5.26 -12.81 -11.00
N ILE A 30 4.98 -12.64 -9.71
CA ILE A 30 6.02 -12.37 -8.70
C ILE A 30 6.97 -13.56 -8.56
N ALA A 31 6.46 -14.80 -8.60
CA ALA A 31 7.30 -16.00 -8.57
C ALA A 31 8.19 -16.09 -9.81
N GLU A 32 7.66 -15.83 -11.00
CA GLU A 32 8.42 -15.79 -12.25
C GLU A 32 9.54 -14.73 -12.22
N ILE A 33 9.23 -13.52 -11.76
CA ILE A 33 10.23 -12.46 -11.55
C ILE A 33 11.32 -12.95 -10.59
N ARG A 34 10.93 -13.51 -9.45
CA ARG A 34 11.85 -13.99 -8.42
C ARG A 34 12.85 -15.03 -8.96
N GLU A 35 12.39 -15.99 -9.76
CA GLU A 35 13.23 -17.04 -10.35
C GLU A 35 14.33 -16.47 -11.26
N GLN A 36 14.10 -15.33 -11.87
CA GLN A 36 15.02 -14.68 -12.80
C GLN A 36 16.03 -13.75 -12.07
N LEU A 37 15.74 -13.37 -10.81
CA LEU A 37 16.59 -12.47 -10.06
C LEU A 37 17.83 -13.16 -9.50
N SER A 38 18.94 -12.41 -9.40
CA SER A 38 20.09 -12.84 -8.60
C SER A 38 19.72 -12.98 -7.12
N GLY A 39 20.41 -13.83 -6.38
CA GLY A 39 20.11 -14.04 -4.95
C GLY A 39 20.17 -12.77 -4.12
N ARG A 40 21.01 -11.80 -4.50
CA ARG A 40 21.05 -10.46 -3.88
C ARG A 40 19.78 -9.68 -4.18
N ASP A 41 19.30 -9.69 -5.40
CA ASP A 41 18.15 -8.93 -5.84
C ASP A 41 16.85 -9.57 -5.36
N GLN A 42 16.82 -10.90 -5.17
CA GLN A 42 15.73 -11.58 -4.46
C GLN A 42 15.56 -11.06 -3.03
N THR A 43 16.67 -10.79 -2.31
CA THR A 43 16.62 -10.19 -0.97
C THR A 43 15.99 -8.79 -1.01
N VAL A 44 16.28 -7.99 -2.04
CA VAL A 44 15.68 -6.66 -2.21
C VAL A 44 14.18 -6.78 -2.52
N LEU A 45 13.79 -7.75 -3.35
CA LEU A 45 12.38 -8.06 -3.62
C LEU A 45 11.65 -8.49 -2.34
N ASP A 46 12.27 -9.33 -1.49
CA ASP A 46 11.68 -9.75 -0.23
C ASP A 46 11.43 -8.58 0.73
N GLN A 47 12.34 -7.61 0.76
CA GLN A 47 12.16 -6.38 1.53
C GLN A 47 11.02 -5.50 1.00
N LEU A 48 10.83 -5.45 -0.33
CA LEU A 48 9.65 -4.79 -0.90
C LEU A 48 8.37 -5.51 -0.46
N LEU A 49 8.34 -6.85 -0.58
CA LEU A 49 7.16 -7.64 -0.24
C LEU A 49 6.82 -7.59 1.25
N ALA A 50 7.81 -7.52 2.14
CA ALA A 50 7.62 -7.33 3.57
C ALA A 50 6.83 -6.05 3.89
N GLY A 51 6.97 -5.00 3.09
CA GLY A 51 6.21 -3.76 3.24
C GLY A 51 4.72 -3.85 2.86
N TYR A 52 4.25 -5.00 2.39
CA TYR A 52 2.82 -5.27 2.16
C TYR A 52 2.20 -6.15 3.26
N ASP A 53 2.95 -6.43 4.31
CA ASP A 53 2.48 -7.08 5.53
C ASP A 53 2.37 -6.03 6.65
N ASP A 54 1.13 -5.68 7.03
CA ASP A 54 0.88 -4.65 8.02
C ASP A 54 1.52 -4.94 9.39
N GLU A 55 1.75 -6.21 9.73
CA GLU A 55 2.41 -6.60 10.97
C GLU A 55 3.91 -6.24 10.95
N GLN A 56 4.51 -6.13 9.78
CA GLN A 56 5.92 -5.79 9.61
C GLN A 56 6.18 -4.29 9.49
N LEU A 57 5.15 -3.48 9.21
CA LEU A 57 5.25 -2.02 9.02
C LEU A 57 5.44 -1.27 10.35
N THR A 58 6.53 -1.56 11.02
CA THR A 58 6.92 -0.96 12.28
C THR A 58 7.84 0.25 12.07
N GLU A 59 8.05 1.03 13.14
CA GLU A 59 9.04 2.12 13.15
C GLU A 59 10.44 1.62 12.77
N ASP A 60 10.83 0.44 13.27
CA ASP A 60 12.14 -0.16 12.97
C ASP A 60 12.25 -0.57 11.49
N PHE A 61 11.17 -1.08 10.88
CA PHE A 61 11.13 -1.37 9.45
C PHE A 61 11.42 -0.10 8.64
N TYR A 62 10.67 0.99 8.89
CA TYR A 62 10.88 2.24 8.17
C TYR A 62 12.27 2.84 8.42
N ARG A 63 12.78 2.78 9.65
CA ARG A 63 14.14 3.24 9.98
C ARG A 63 15.21 2.51 9.18
N GLN A 64 15.05 1.22 8.97
CA GLN A 64 15.98 0.40 8.19
C GLN A 64 15.83 0.63 6.68
N ILE A 65 14.60 0.58 6.16
CA ILE A 65 14.35 0.64 4.73
C ILE A 65 14.69 2.01 4.14
N LEU A 66 14.48 3.10 4.88
CA LEU A 66 14.85 4.46 4.45
C LEU A 66 16.36 4.71 4.36
N ARG A 67 17.17 3.82 4.97
CA ARG A 67 18.64 3.81 4.85
C ARG A 67 19.14 2.76 3.85
N HIS A 68 18.25 2.04 3.19
CA HIS A 68 18.62 0.98 2.27
C HIS A 68 19.37 1.50 1.05
N LYS A 69 20.30 0.69 0.47
CA LYS A 69 21.13 1.11 -0.67
C LYS A 69 20.33 1.21 -1.97
N ASN A 70 19.30 0.39 -2.13
CA ASN A 70 18.44 0.43 -3.31
C ASN A 70 17.58 1.72 -3.28
N ARG A 71 17.58 2.45 -4.40
CA ARG A 71 16.90 3.74 -4.54
C ARG A 71 15.38 3.58 -4.50
N PHE A 72 14.84 2.59 -5.26
CA PHE A 72 13.41 2.37 -5.33
C PHE A 72 12.83 2.11 -3.94
N LEU A 73 13.43 1.22 -3.13
CA LEU A 73 12.95 0.94 -1.77
C LEU A 73 12.91 2.19 -0.90
N ARG A 74 13.97 3.02 -0.93
CA ARG A 74 14.00 4.24 -0.12
C ARG A 74 12.90 5.23 -0.51
N GLU A 75 12.75 5.50 -1.81
CA GLU A 75 11.79 6.49 -2.32
C GLU A 75 10.36 6.01 -2.15
N TRP A 76 10.11 4.73 -2.44
CA TRP A 76 8.82 4.09 -2.28
C TRP A 76 8.33 4.10 -0.82
N PHE A 77 9.15 3.62 0.11
CA PHE A 77 8.75 3.57 1.51
C PHE A 77 8.79 4.93 2.22
N ARG A 78 9.52 5.90 1.70
CA ARG A 78 9.39 7.30 2.14
C ARG A 78 8.00 7.82 1.80
N PHE A 79 7.59 7.67 0.56
CA PHE A 79 6.26 8.06 0.11
C PHE A 79 5.15 7.30 0.87
N ASP A 80 5.30 5.99 1.04
CA ASP A 80 4.32 5.17 1.77
C ASP A 80 4.16 5.64 3.22
N LEU A 81 5.24 5.90 3.92
CA LEU A 81 5.22 6.44 5.30
C LEU A 81 4.51 7.80 5.36
N ASP A 82 4.81 8.70 4.42
CA ASP A 82 4.22 10.03 4.38
C ASP A 82 2.72 9.96 4.07
N LEU A 83 2.32 9.14 3.10
CA LEU A 83 0.91 8.93 2.76
C LEU A 83 0.13 8.28 3.92
N ARG A 84 0.73 7.31 4.61
CA ARG A 84 0.17 6.66 5.81
C ARG A 84 -0.02 7.69 6.93
N ASN A 85 1.00 8.48 7.24
CA ASN A 85 0.93 9.52 8.28
C ASN A 85 -0.07 10.64 7.92
N ALA A 86 -0.17 11.02 6.65
CA ALA A 86 -1.18 11.96 6.17
C ALA A 86 -2.60 11.41 6.38
N THR A 87 -2.81 10.13 6.04
CA THR A 87 -4.10 9.45 6.24
C THR A 87 -4.48 9.37 7.71
N VAL A 88 -3.53 8.96 8.59
CA VAL A 88 -3.73 8.91 10.03
C VAL A 88 -4.01 10.31 10.60
N GLY A 89 -3.26 11.32 10.17
CA GLY A 89 -3.47 12.71 10.57
C GLY A 89 -4.86 13.24 10.20
N TYR A 90 -5.33 12.93 8.99
CA TYR A 90 -6.70 13.25 8.56
C TYR A 90 -7.75 12.57 9.45
N LEU A 91 -7.60 11.28 9.75
CA LEU A 91 -8.50 10.53 10.62
C LEU A 91 -8.49 11.08 12.05
N ASN A 92 -7.33 11.41 12.59
CA ASN A 92 -7.20 12.02 13.92
C ASN A 92 -7.96 13.34 14.02
N HIS A 93 -7.85 14.18 12.99
CA HIS A 93 -8.63 15.42 12.91
C HIS A 93 -10.14 15.15 12.92
N GLN A 94 -10.63 14.19 12.12
CA GLN A 94 -12.05 13.83 12.05
C GLN A 94 -12.57 13.24 13.38
N LEU A 95 -11.74 12.49 14.09
CA LEU A 95 -12.08 11.83 15.34
C LEU A 95 -11.75 12.66 16.60
N HIS A 96 -11.30 13.91 16.41
CA HIS A 96 -10.87 14.81 17.51
C HIS A 96 -9.80 14.17 18.43
N ARG A 97 -8.86 13.42 17.84
CA ARG A 97 -7.71 12.83 18.54
C ARG A 97 -6.50 13.75 18.48
N ALA A 98 -5.46 13.42 19.27
CA ALA A 98 -4.18 14.11 19.17
C ALA A 98 -3.62 14.01 17.75
N PRO A 99 -2.98 15.06 17.17
CA PRO A 99 -2.54 15.09 15.79
C PRO A 99 -1.59 13.94 15.41
N ASP A 100 -0.78 13.48 16.35
CA ASP A 100 0.25 12.46 16.14
C ASP A 100 -0.15 11.08 16.67
N HIS A 101 -1.39 10.92 17.11
CA HIS A 101 -1.90 9.63 17.57
C HIS A 101 -1.81 8.60 16.43
N ASP A 102 -1.18 7.46 16.70
CA ASP A 102 -0.97 6.34 15.76
C ASP A 102 -0.12 6.68 14.51
N LYS A 103 0.54 7.84 14.44
CA LYS A 103 1.52 8.11 13.39
C LYS A 103 2.85 7.42 13.70
N ILE A 104 3.55 7.02 12.66
CA ILE A 104 4.94 6.53 12.76
C ILE A 104 5.87 7.74 12.60
N LEU A 105 6.43 8.20 13.70
CA LEU A 105 7.34 9.35 13.73
C LEU A 105 8.77 8.87 13.94
N LEU A 106 9.65 9.17 13.00
CA LEU A 106 11.07 8.85 13.09
C LEU A 106 11.83 10.10 13.57
N GLU A 107 12.31 10.08 14.80
CA GLU A 107 13.01 11.23 15.43
C GLU A 107 14.23 11.70 14.64
N GLU A 108 14.87 10.78 13.91
CA GLU A 108 16.08 11.05 13.13
C GLU A 108 15.79 11.59 11.71
N ARG A 109 14.51 11.68 11.33
CA ARG A 109 14.12 12.15 10.00
C ARG A 109 13.89 13.64 10.03
N GLU A 110 14.64 14.38 9.20
CA GLU A 110 14.29 15.76 8.90
C GLU A 110 12.89 15.82 8.31
N VAL A 111 12.10 16.80 8.73
CA VAL A 111 10.75 17.02 8.20
C VAL A 111 10.91 17.55 6.77
N GLU A 112 10.88 16.65 5.80
CA GLU A 112 10.79 17.00 4.39
C GLU A 112 9.33 17.27 4.03
N GLU A 113 9.11 18.18 3.07
CA GLU A 113 7.78 18.39 2.53
C GLU A 113 7.28 17.10 1.83
N PHE A 114 6.02 16.76 2.07
CA PHE A 114 5.33 15.69 1.34
C PHE A 114 4.58 16.31 0.16
N PRO A 115 5.11 16.25 -1.08
CA PRO A 115 4.54 16.96 -2.23
C PRO A 115 3.11 16.54 -2.54
N GLU A 116 2.77 15.28 -2.28
CA GLU A 116 1.46 14.70 -2.54
C GLU A 116 0.41 14.98 -1.44
N LEU A 117 0.77 15.70 -0.36
CA LEU A 117 -0.11 15.96 0.78
C LEU A 117 -1.45 16.58 0.38
N GLU A 118 -1.42 17.63 -0.44
CA GLU A 118 -2.66 18.31 -0.88
C GLU A 118 -3.56 17.38 -1.70
N ALA A 119 -2.96 16.55 -2.56
CA ALA A 119 -3.69 15.57 -3.35
C ALA A 119 -4.30 14.47 -2.46
N ALA A 120 -3.52 13.94 -1.51
CA ALA A 120 -3.98 12.95 -0.54
C ALA A 120 -5.15 13.49 0.31
N GLU A 121 -5.03 14.69 0.86
CA GLU A 121 -6.11 15.32 1.64
C GLU A 121 -7.38 15.54 0.82
N ARG A 122 -7.25 15.95 -0.45
CA ARG A 122 -8.41 16.13 -1.34
C ARG A 122 -9.15 14.80 -1.55
N ILE A 123 -8.41 13.72 -1.75
CA ILE A 123 -8.98 12.37 -1.90
C ILE A 123 -9.67 11.95 -0.59
N LEU A 124 -9.02 12.13 0.56
CA LEU A 124 -9.53 11.74 1.86
C LEU A 124 -10.81 12.48 2.27
N ARG A 125 -11.02 13.71 1.79
CA ARG A 125 -12.27 14.48 2.01
C ARG A 125 -13.47 13.94 1.22
N GLY A 126 -13.27 13.04 0.28
CA GLY A 126 -14.34 12.37 -0.45
C GLY A 126 -15.27 11.58 0.48
N THR A 127 -16.55 11.51 0.16
CA THR A 127 -17.56 10.79 0.97
C THR A 127 -17.66 9.30 0.64
N ASP A 128 -17.25 8.92 -0.55
CA ASP A 128 -17.25 7.53 -1.02
C ASP A 128 -15.94 6.85 -0.64
N ILE A 129 -16.03 5.85 0.24
CA ILE A 129 -14.86 5.12 0.75
C ILE A 129 -14.13 4.40 -0.40
N LEU A 130 -14.85 3.79 -1.33
CA LEU A 130 -14.26 3.07 -2.45
C LEU A 130 -13.51 4.01 -3.39
N GLN A 131 -14.06 5.19 -3.67
CA GLN A 131 -13.40 6.21 -4.47
C GLN A 131 -12.16 6.77 -3.77
N ARG A 132 -12.19 6.95 -2.45
CA ARG A 132 -11.00 7.34 -1.67
C ARG A 132 -9.89 6.32 -1.80
N GLU A 133 -10.19 5.04 -1.57
CA GLU A 133 -9.19 3.97 -1.69
C GLU A 133 -8.58 3.91 -3.10
N ARG A 134 -9.43 4.02 -4.14
CA ARG A 134 -8.94 4.07 -5.53
C ARG A 134 -8.07 5.29 -5.79
N GLY A 135 -8.45 6.45 -5.31
CA GLY A 135 -7.66 7.66 -5.46
C GLY A 135 -6.29 7.58 -4.76
N LEU A 136 -6.22 6.97 -3.57
CA LEU A 136 -4.95 6.72 -2.88
C LEU A 136 -4.07 5.71 -3.66
N ASP A 137 -4.68 4.70 -4.29
CA ASP A 137 -3.93 3.76 -5.12
C ASP A 137 -3.48 4.37 -6.45
N GLU A 138 -4.24 5.31 -7.01
CA GLU A 138 -3.79 6.12 -8.15
C GLU A 138 -2.57 6.97 -7.79
N LEU A 139 -2.53 7.57 -6.59
CA LEU A 139 -1.33 8.26 -6.10
C LEU A 139 -0.13 7.31 -5.99
N ARG A 140 -0.34 6.11 -5.43
CA ARG A 140 0.70 5.07 -5.35
C ARG A 140 1.19 4.66 -6.73
N TRP A 141 0.28 4.46 -7.66
CA TRP A 141 0.61 4.09 -9.04
C TRP A 141 1.47 5.16 -9.73
N HIS A 142 1.04 6.42 -9.65
CA HIS A 142 1.80 7.53 -10.21
C HIS A 142 3.17 7.68 -9.57
N LYS A 143 3.28 7.44 -8.26
CA LYS A 143 4.57 7.46 -7.57
C LYS A 143 5.52 6.39 -8.07
N VAL A 144 5.02 5.17 -8.34
CA VAL A 144 5.83 4.13 -8.98
C VAL A 144 6.32 4.59 -10.35
N ASP A 145 5.45 5.17 -11.18
CA ASP A 145 5.82 5.69 -12.50
C ASP A 145 6.89 6.78 -12.40
N GLU A 146 6.78 7.68 -11.43
CA GLU A 146 7.76 8.74 -11.16
C GLU A 146 9.13 8.16 -10.78
N ILE A 147 9.16 7.23 -9.81
CA ILE A 147 10.39 6.62 -9.33
C ILE A 147 11.11 5.86 -10.45
N THR A 148 10.36 5.17 -11.31
CA THR A 148 10.91 4.30 -12.36
C THR A 148 11.02 4.97 -13.73
N LEU A 149 10.76 6.26 -13.84
CA LEU A 149 10.68 7.00 -15.10
C LEU A 149 11.93 6.87 -15.98
N LEU A 150 13.10 6.78 -15.37
CA LEU A 150 14.39 6.68 -16.06
C LEU A 150 15.00 5.27 -16.04
N ASP A 151 14.30 4.33 -15.45
CA ASP A 151 14.72 2.94 -15.34
C ASP A 151 14.07 2.13 -16.49
N TYR A 152 14.82 1.22 -17.11
CA TYR A 152 14.32 0.46 -18.27
C TYR A 152 14.44 -1.05 -18.09
N PHE A 153 15.63 -1.55 -17.76
CA PHE A 153 15.92 -3.00 -17.70
C PHE A 153 16.69 -3.39 -16.44
N ASP A 154 16.47 -2.68 -15.37
CA ASP A 154 17.13 -2.86 -14.10
C ASP A 154 16.17 -3.41 -13.04
N LEU A 155 16.70 -3.61 -11.85
CA LEU A 155 15.93 -4.10 -10.71
C LEU A 155 14.80 -3.13 -10.33
N GLU A 156 15.05 -1.82 -10.42
CA GLU A 156 14.08 -0.78 -10.07
C GLU A 156 12.81 -0.89 -10.91
N THR A 157 12.94 -1.18 -12.20
CA THR A 157 11.79 -1.45 -13.10
C THR A 157 10.97 -2.64 -12.61
N LEU A 158 11.63 -3.73 -12.23
CA LEU A 158 10.95 -4.94 -11.73
C LEU A 158 10.29 -4.71 -10.37
N LEU A 159 10.94 -3.97 -9.47
CA LEU A 159 10.35 -3.60 -8.17
C LEU A 159 9.10 -2.71 -8.37
N GLY A 160 9.16 -1.74 -9.28
CA GLY A 160 8.01 -0.92 -9.66
C GLY A 160 6.87 -1.75 -10.24
N TYR A 161 7.20 -2.72 -11.08
CA TYR A 161 6.22 -3.65 -11.62
C TYR A 161 5.53 -4.47 -10.51
N VAL A 162 6.31 -5.01 -9.56
CA VAL A 162 5.76 -5.75 -8.41
C VAL A 162 4.91 -4.85 -7.53
N ALA A 163 5.32 -3.61 -7.27
CA ALA A 163 4.51 -2.65 -6.51
C ALA A 163 3.13 -2.43 -7.16
N LYS A 164 3.07 -2.27 -8.49
CA LYS A 164 1.82 -2.17 -9.25
C LYS A 164 1.00 -3.46 -9.20
N LEU A 165 1.64 -4.64 -9.29
CA LEU A 165 0.97 -5.92 -9.11
C LEU A 165 0.30 -6.03 -7.75
N LYS A 166 0.94 -5.57 -6.67
CA LYS A 166 0.35 -5.59 -5.32
C LYS A 166 -0.86 -4.67 -5.21
N ILE A 167 -0.88 -3.53 -5.93
CA ILE A 167 -2.07 -2.67 -6.01
C ILE A 167 -3.23 -3.41 -6.69
N ILE A 168 -2.97 -4.07 -7.82
CA ILE A 168 -3.97 -4.86 -8.57
C ILE A 168 -4.48 -6.01 -7.70
N ASP A 169 -3.57 -6.80 -7.13
CA ASP A 169 -3.86 -7.97 -6.30
C ASP A 169 -4.79 -7.64 -5.13
N ARG A 170 -4.53 -6.53 -4.44
CA ARG A 170 -5.39 -6.04 -3.36
C ARG A 170 -6.85 -5.87 -3.81
N TRP A 171 -7.09 -5.37 -5.02
CA TRP A 171 -8.43 -5.20 -5.54
C TRP A 171 -9.07 -6.50 -6.02
N LEU A 172 -8.29 -7.42 -6.57
CA LEU A 172 -8.78 -8.75 -6.98
C LEU A 172 -9.19 -9.60 -5.76
N GLN A 173 -8.52 -9.43 -4.62
CA GLN A 173 -8.86 -10.11 -3.37
C GLN A 173 -10.08 -9.53 -2.66
N LEU A 174 -10.51 -8.31 -2.99
CA LEU A 174 -11.72 -7.69 -2.45
C LEU A 174 -12.97 -8.28 -3.13
N ASP A 175 -13.40 -9.47 -2.66
CA ASP A 175 -14.67 -10.06 -3.07
C ASP A 175 -15.85 -9.25 -2.50
N PRO A 176 -16.73 -8.69 -3.37
CA PRO A 176 -17.88 -7.91 -2.92
C PRO A 176 -18.87 -8.69 -2.06
N ASP A 177 -18.95 -10.00 -2.22
CA ASP A 177 -19.90 -10.86 -1.48
C ASP A 177 -19.36 -11.14 -0.08
N SER A 178 -18.07 -11.41 0.06
CA SER A 178 -17.38 -11.51 1.36
C SER A 178 -17.44 -10.20 2.15
N GLY A 179 -17.24 -9.05 1.48
CA GLY A 179 -17.38 -7.73 2.10
C GLY A 179 -18.79 -7.48 2.63
N ARG A 180 -19.83 -7.84 1.87
CA ARG A 180 -21.22 -7.73 2.31
C ARG A 180 -21.56 -8.68 3.46
N ALA A 181 -21.02 -9.89 3.46
CA ALA A 181 -21.20 -10.85 4.54
C ALA A 181 -20.54 -10.37 5.83
N LEU A 182 -19.31 -9.84 5.74
CA LEU A 182 -18.60 -9.24 6.89
C LEU A 182 -19.37 -8.05 7.46
N PHE A 183 -19.83 -7.13 6.60
CA PHE A 183 -20.61 -5.97 7.02
C PHE A 183 -21.91 -6.37 7.74
N ARG A 184 -22.67 -7.35 7.22
CA ARG A 184 -23.86 -7.87 7.89
C ARG A 184 -23.55 -8.43 9.27
N ARG A 185 -22.45 -9.20 9.40
CA ARG A 185 -22.03 -9.76 10.68
C ARG A 185 -21.66 -8.66 11.69
N MET A 186 -20.90 -7.64 11.27
CA MET A 186 -20.55 -6.50 12.12
C MET A 186 -21.79 -5.71 12.59
N VAL A 187 -22.76 -5.49 11.70
CA VAL A 187 -24.03 -4.82 12.05
C VAL A 187 -24.83 -5.67 13.05
N GLU A 188 -24.84 -6.98 12.90
CA GLU A 188 -25.52 -7.92 13.82
C GLU A 188 -24.85 -7.94 15.20
N GLU A 189 -23.52 -7.94 15.26
CA GLU A 189 -22.75 -7.85 16.51
C GLU A 189 -22.98 -6.52 17.26
N ILE A 190 -23.04 -5.41 16.54
CA ILE A 190 -23.38 -4.10 17.12
C ILE A 190 -24.80 -4.11 17.67
N ARG A 191 -25.76 -4.68 16.94
CA ARG A 191 -27.17 -4.77 17.32
C ARG A 191 -27.35 -5.63 18.59
N THR A 192 -26.74 -6.80 18.63
CA THR A 192 -26.75 -7.68 19.81
C THR A 192 -26.09 -7.05 21.03
N THR A 193 -25.00 -6.31 20.83
CA THR A 193 -24.34 -5.58 21.91
C THR A 193 -25.20 -4.43 22.46
N TYR A 194 -25.95 -3.77 21.58
CA TYR A 194 -26.89 -2.69 21.96
C TYR A 194 -28.11 -3.24 22.72
N ASP A 195 -28.66 -4.36 22.25
CA ASP A 195 -29.83 -5.03 22.87
C ASP A 195 -29.47 -5.61 24.25
N ASN A 196 -28.26 -6.17 24.42
CA ASN A 196 -27.75 -6.66 25.69
C ASN A 196 -27.51 -5.52 26.69
N LYS A 197 -27.02 -4.35 26.22
CA LYS A 197 -26.89 -3.15 27.07
C LYS A 197 -28.26 -2.62 27.53
N LYS A 198 -29.28 -2.67 26.68
CA LYS A 198 -30.63 -2.22 27.02
C LYS A 198 -31.28 -3.12 28.06
N GLN A 199 -31.07 -4.43 28.00
CA GLN A 199 -31.60 -5.40 28.98
C GLN A 199 -30.94 -5.26 30.36
N ASN A 200 -29.67 -4.85 30.42
CA ASN A 200 -28.94 -4.65 31.70
C ASN A 200 -29.19 -3.29 32.35
N ILE A 201 -29.93 -2.37 31.74
CA ILE A 201 -30.30 -1.06 32.29
C ILE A 201 -31.73 -1.07 32.86
N THR A 202 -32.47 -2.16 32.63
CA THR A 202 -33.90 -2.26 33.07
C THR A 202 -34.10 -3.17 34.29
N ILE A 203 -33.07 -3.29 35.18
CA ILE A 203 -33.18 -3.92 36.48
C ILE A 203 -32.94 -2.89 37.57
#